data_0e16faf2c3e749b0e6e5ea2a569d5a05
#
_entry.id   0e16faf2c3e749b0e6e5ea2a569d5a05
#
_cell.length_a   1.000
_cell.length_b   1.000
_cell.length_c   1.000
_cell.angle_alpha   90.00
_cell.angle_beta   90.00
_cell.angle_gamma   90.00
#
_symmetry.space_group_name_H-M   'P 1'
#
loop_
_entity.id
_entity.type
_entity.pdbx_description
1 polymer ?
#
loop_
_entity_poly.entity_id
_entity_poly.type
_entity_poly.pdbx_seq_one_letter_code
_entity_poly.pdbx_strand_id
1 'polypeptide(L)'
;TPIPTPTPVPTPVPTATPDAAHAPFAMREMDVIIDGQSARLMVGLTDADEPLYPLCGVMERLAYDVAYDGKGGWQLVQRETGAQLAVMTGESEGLCENALAIVDGVILLSDENQRVYAYAGEAYLNAAMLEKLGVSVTLLGDVATIETR
;
A
#
# COMPACT_ATOMS: atom_id res chain seq x y z
N THR A 1 -49.50 26.08 14.08
CA THR A 1 -48.74 24.86 14.37
C THR A 1 -47.36 25.01 13.77
N PRO A 2 -46.29 24.95 14.55
CA PRO A 2 -44.96 25.06 13.99
C PRO A 2 -44.68 23.86 13.06
N ILE A 3 -44.22 24.16 11.89
CA ILE A 3 -43.80 23.14 10.94
C ILE A 3 -42.47 22.57 11.45
N PRO A 4 -42.33 21.27 11.64
CA PRO A 4 -41.06 20.73 12.04
C PRO A 4 -40.00 21.05 10.99
N THR A 5 -38.95 21.71 11.44
CA THR A 5 -37.82 21.99 10.59
C THR A 5 -37.18 20.68 10.17
N PRO A 6 -37.02 20.41 8.89
CA PRO A 6 -36.38 19.18 8.47
C PRO A 6 -34.94 19.13 9.05
N THR A 7 -34.68 18.07 9.74
CA THR A 7 -33.32 17.84 10.24
C THR A 7 -32.37 17.73 9.05
N PRO A 8 -31.30 18.52 8.99
CA PRO A 8 -30.36 18.39 7.90
C PRO A 8 -29.81 16.98 7.85
N VAL A 9 -29.96 16.35 6.72
CA VAL A 9 -29.39 15.03 6.50
C VAL A 9 -27.88 15.22 6.50
N PRO A 10 -27.14 14.48 7.34
CA PRO A 10 -25.70 14.58 7.34
C PRO A 10 -25.17 14.25 5.95
N THR A 11 -24.41 15.17 5.39
CA THR A 11 -23.75 14.93 4.12
C THR A 11 -22.80 13.73 4.28
N PRO A 12 -22.92 12.69 3.44
CA PRO A 12 -22.00 11.57 3.55
C PRO A 12 -20.57 12.08 3.35
N VAL A 13 -19.75 11.80 4.33
CA VAL A 13 -18.32 12.11 4.22
C VAL A 13 -17.78 11.27 3.08
N PRO A 14 -17.10 11.89 2.09
CA PRO A 14 -16.49 11.10 1.04
C PRO A 14 -15.49 10.14 1.67
N THR A 15 -15.77 8.86 1.53
CA THR A 15 -14.91 7.82 2.05
C THR A 15 -13.87 7.45 1.02
N ALA A 16 -12.70 7.21 1.46
CA ALA A 16 -11.72 6.34 0.83
C ALA A 16 -10.86 6.92 -0.28
N THR A 17 -10.85 8.21 -0.53
CA THR A 17 -9.70 8.76 -1.24
C THR A 17 -8.75 9.33 -0.19
N PRO A 18 -7.52 8.80 -0.07
CA PRO A 18 -6.58 9.38 0.89
C PRO A 18 -6.40 10.86 0.56
N ASP A 19 -6.68 11.71 1.53
CA ASP A 19 -6.39 13.12 1.39
C ASP A 19 -4.88 13.30 1.57
N ALA A 20 -4.20 13.71 0.51
CA ALA A 20 -2.75 13.90 0.53
C ALA A 20 -2.30 14.89 1.60
N ALA A 21 -3.16 15.85 1.98
CA ALA A 21 -2.85 16.80 3.04
C ALA A 21 -2.84 16.18 4.44
N HIS A 22 -3.46 15.04 4.63
CA HIS A 22 -3.54 14.35 5.93
C HIS A 22 -2.69 13.07 5.99
N ALA A 23 -2.02 12.71 4.90
CA ALA A 23 -1.14 11.56 4.88
C ALA A 23 0.07 11.79 5.79
N PRO A 24 0.59 10.75 6.46
CA PRO A 24 1.78 10.88 7.30
C PRO A 24 3.07 11.11 6.51
N PHE A 25 2.97 11.15 5.20
CA PHE A 25 4.06 11.40 4.26
C PHE A 25 3.51 12.14 3.05
N ALA A 26 4.39 12.76 2.26
CA ALA A 26 3.97 13.43 1.04
C ALA A 26 3.50 12.40 0.01
N MET A 27 2.49 12.75 -0.78
CA MET A 27 1.94 11.88 -1.83
C MET A 27 2.19 12.53 -3.19
N ARG A 28 2.56 11.73 -4.17
CA ARG A 28 2.65 12.18 -5.56
C ARG A 28 2.36 11.04 -6.53
N GLU A 29 1.96 11.40 -7.74
CA GLU A 29 1.85 10.42 -8.82
C GLU A 29 3.23 10.09 -9.38
N MET A 30 3.46 8.83 -9.67
CA MET A 30 4.70 8.35 -10.23
C MET A 30 4.43 7.40 -11.39
N ASP A 31 5.19 7.56 -12.46
CA ASP A 31 5.14 6.63 -13.58
C ASP A 31 5.93 5.36 -13.19
N VAL A 32 5.30 4.22 -13.39
CA VAL A 32 5.90 2.94 -13.07
C VAL A 32 5.72 1.98 -14.23
N ILE A 33 6.62 1.03 -14.33
CA ILE A 33 6.49 -0.10 -15.26
C ILE A 33 6.36 -1.34 -14.41
N ILE A 34 5.19 -1.97 -14.43
CA ILE A 34 4.92 -3.15 -13.62
C ILE A 34 4.68 -4.32 -14.58
N ASP A 35 5.55 -5.33 -14.48
CA ASP A 35 5.52 -6.51 -15.32
C ASP A 35 5.48 -6.16 -16.82
N GLY A 36 6.30 -5.17 -17.19
CA GLY A 36 6.41 -4.69 -18.57
C GLY A 36 5.32 -3.73 -19.02
N GLN A 37 4.37 -3.39 -18.16
CA GLN A 37 3.26 -2.48 -18.50
C GLN A 37 3.39 -1.15 -17.77
N SER A 38 3.24 -0.07 -18.52
CA SER A 38 3.26 1.28 -17.95
C SER A 38 2.01 1.53 -17.13
N ALA A 39 2.18 2.11 -15.95
CA ALA A 39 1.09 2.53 -15.08
C ALA A 39 1.48 3.80 -14.35
N ARG A 40 0.51 4.45 -13.74
CA ARG A 40 0.74 5.60 -12.89
C ARG A 40 0.15 5.32 -11.52
N LEU A 41 0.98 5.40 -10.48
CA LEU A 41 0.57 5.12 -9.12
C LEU A 41 0.76 6.34 -8.24
N MET A 42 -0.13 6.47 -7.25
CA MET A 42 0.06 7.42 -6.18
C MET A 42 1.01 6.80 -5.16
N VAL A 43 2.21 7.34 -5.07
CA VAL A 43 3.23 6.86 -4.14
C VAL A 43 3.44 7.85 -3.02
N GLY A 44 3.86 7.36 -1.86
CA GLY A 44 4.30 8.20 -0.76
C GLY A 44 5.77 8.54 -0.89
N LEU A 45 6.17 9.67 -0.32
CA LEU A 45 7.58 10.06 -0.23
C LEU A 45 7.91 10.34 1.22
N THR A 46 8.99 9.72 1.70
CA THR A 46 9.52 10.03 3.02
C THR A 46 10.28 11.36 3.01
N ASP A 47 10.68 11.84 4.19
CA ASP A 47 11.51 13.04 4.31
C ASP A 47 12.86 12.90 3.58
N ALA A 48 13.30 11.68 3.34
CA ALA A 48 14.51 11.38 2.59
C ALA A 48 14.26 11.17 1.09
N ASP A 49 13.08 11.56 0.59
CA ASP A 49 12.64 11.36 -0.80
C ASP A 49 12.61 9.89 -1.24
N GLU A 50 12.47 8.97 -0.29
CA GLU A 50 12.34 7.55 -0.60
C GLU A 50 10.90 7.24 -1.02
N PRO A 51 10.69 6.63 -2.20
CA PRO A 51 9.35 6.27 -2.64
C PRO A 51 8.77 5.12 -1.81
N LEU A 52 7.49 5.26 -1.47
CA LEU A 52 6.71 4.22 -0.80
C LEU A 52 5.59 3.80 -1.74
N TYR A 53 5.62 2.56 -2.18
CA TYR A 53 4.71 2.05 -3.20
C TYR A 53 3.45 1.47 -2.56
N PRO A 54 2.26 1.74 -3.12
CA PRO A 54 1.01 1.17 -2.59
C PRO A 54 0.96 -0.34 -2.84
N LEU A 55 0.77 -1.11 -1.79
CA LEU A 55 0.76 -2.57 -1.86
C LEU A 55 -0.31 -3.08 -2.83
N CYS A 56 -1.56 -2.64 -2.65
CA CYS A 56 -2.65 -3.07 -3.53
C CYS A 56 -2.42 -2.65 -4.97
N GLY A 57 -2.00 -1.40 -5.19
CA GLY A 57 -1.76 -0.88 -6.53
C GLY A 57 -0.67 -1.63 -7.29
N VAL A 58 0.38 -2.03 -6.60
CA VAL A 58 1.48 -2.81 -7.20
C VAL A 58 1.08 -4.26 -7.40
N MET A 59 0.57 -4.90 -6.35
CA MET A 59 0.36 -6.35 -6.36
C MET A 59 -0.81 -6.77 -7.26
N GLU A 60 -1.84 -5.97 -7.36
CA GLU A 60 -2.93 -6.25 -8.30
C GLU A 60 -2.45 -6.29 -9.75
N ARG A 61 -1.49 -5.44 -10.10
CA ARG A 61 -0.88 -5.41 -11.42
C ARG A 61 0.11 -6.56 -11.66
N LEU A 62 0.54 -7.21 -10.58
CA LEU A 62 1.37 -8.41 -10.64
C LEU A 62 0.54 -9.71 -10.56
N ALA A 63 -0.76 -9.60 -10.81
CA ALA A 63 -1.70 -10.72 -10.81
C ALA A 63 -1.94 -11.33 -9.42
N TYR A 64 -1.86 -10.52 -8.38
CA TYR A 64 -2.26 -10.91 -7.03
C TYR A 64 -3.66 -10.40 -6.73
N ASP A 65 -4.45 -11.23 -6.07
CA ASP A 65 -5.70 -10.80 -5.43
C ASP A 65 -5.35 -10.35 -4.02
N VAL A 66 -5.76 -9.13 -3.66
CA VAL A 66 -5.45 -8.55 -2.36
C VAL A 66 -6.72 -8.40 -1.55
N ALA A 67 -6.70 -8.92 -0.33
CA ALA A 67 -7.81 -8.78 0.60
C ALA A 67 -7.32 -8.10 1.88
N TYR A 68 -8.01 -7.06 2.30
CA TYR A 68 -7.72 -6.34 3.54
C TYR A 68 -8.71 -6.75 4.63
N ASP A 69 -8.23 -7.06 5.82
CA ASP A 69 -9.07 -7.49 6.93
C ASP A 69 -9.69 -6.35 7.75
N GLY A 70 -9.33 -5.11 7.44
CA GLY A 70 -9.77 -3.93 8.21
C GLY A 70 -8.98 -3.68 9.49
N LYS A 71 -7.98 -4.49 9.80
CA LYS A 71 -7.20 -4.44 11.04
C LYS A 71 -5.69 -4.39 10.81
N GLY A 72 -5.28 -3.85 9.66
CA GLY A 72 -3.88 -3.75 9.31
C GLY A 72 -3.28 -5.04 8.77
N GLY A 73 -4.09 -5.94 8.24
CA GLY A 73 -3.64 -7.16 7.60
C GLY A 73 -4.07 -7.24 6.15
N TRP A 74 -3.15 -7.52 5.25
CA TRP A 74 -3.39 -7.73 3.83
C TRP A 74 -3.00 -9.15 3.47
N GLN A 75 -3.90 -9.87 2.81
CA GLN A 75 -3.64 -11.21 2.29
C GLN A 75 -3.60 -11.15 0.77
N LEU A 76 -2.60 -11.77 0.19
CA LEU A 76 -2.36 -11.74 -1.24
C LEU A 76 -2.26 -13.16 -1.76
N VAL A 77 -2.94 -13.43 -2.86
CA VAL A 77 -2.89 -14.73 -3.53
C VAL A 77 -2.55 -14.47 -5.00
N GLN A 78 -1.47 -15.08 -5.45
CA GLN A 78 -1.07 -14.98 -6.85
C GLN A 78 -1.98 -15.87 -7.71
N ARG A 79 -2.65 -15.27 -8.69
CA ARG A 79 -3.71 -15.95 -9.45
C ARG A 79 -3.21 -17.10 -10.29
N GLU A 80 -1.98 -17.02 -10.80
CA GLU A 80 -1.42 -18.03 -11.67
C GLU A 80 -0.88 -19.24 -10.92
N THR A 81 -0.22 -19.01 -9.79
CA THR A 81 0.47 -20.08 -9.05
C THR A 81 -0.23 -20.48 -7.75
N GLY A 82 -1.15 -19.65 -7.26
CA GLY A 82 -1.78 -19.85 -5.96
C GLY A 82 -0.86 -19.53 -4.77
N ALA A 83 0.32 -18.95 -5.00
CA ALA A 83 1.23 -18.57 -3.95
C ALA A 83 0.58 -17.54 -3.03
N GLN A 84 0.78 -17.69 -1.73
CA GLN A 84 0.16 -16.83 -0.73
C GLN A 84 1.21 -15.97 -0.03
N LEU A 85 0.89 -14.69 0.09
CA LEU A 85 1.66 -13.73 0.85
C LEU A 85 0.73 -13.02 1.82
N ALA A 86 1.30 -12.50 2.91
CA ALA A 86 0.55 -11.63 3.81
C ALA A 86 1.45 -10.53 4.33
N VAL A 87 0.86 -9.38 4.58
CA VAL A 87 1.54 -8.24 5.22
C VAL A 87 0.67 -7.78 6.38
N MET A 88 1.28 -7.60 7.54
CA MET A 88 0.58 -7.16 8.74
C MET A 88 1.29 -5.98 9.35
N THR A 89 0.56 -4.92 9.63
CA THR A 89 1.08 -3.69 10.22
C THR A 89 0.48 -3.38 11.58
N GLY A 90 -0.59 -4.05 11.97
CA GLY A 90 -1.37 -3.70 13.16
C GLY A 90 -2.44 -2.67 12.84
N GLU A 91 -3.22 -2.31 13.85
CA GLU A 91 -4.42 -1.47 13.68
C GLU A 91 -4.12 0.03 13.57
N SER A 92 -2.95 0.47 13.96
CA SER A 92 -2.60 1.89 13.96
C SER A 92 -2.13 2.35 12.59
N GLU A 93 -2.61 3.51 12.15
CA GLU A 93 -2.09 4.16 10.96
C GLU A 93 -0.72 4.79 11.22
N GLY A 94 0.08 4.94 10.19
CA GLY A 94 1.39 5.54 10.25
C GLY A 94 2.51 4.55 10.02
N LEU A 95 3.71 4.91 10.47
CA LEU A 95 4.89 4.06 10.35
C LEU A 95 4.74 2.82 11.23
N CYS A 96 4.89 1.67 10.62
CA CYS A 96 4.94 0.40 11.33
C CYS A 96 6.40 -0.04 11.46
N GLU A 97 6.93 -0.01 12.67
CA GLU A 97 8.32 -0.38 12.93
C GLU A 97 8.55 -1.89 12.92
N ASN A 98 7.50 -2.64 13.19
CA ASN A 98 7.58 -4.11 13.30
C ASN A 98 6.58 -4.77 12.35
N ALA A 99 6.57 -4.32 11.09
CA ALA A 99 5.72 -4.93 10.09
C ALA A 99 6.14 -6.39 9.87
N LEU A 100 5.15 -7.23 9.64
CA LEU A 100 5.33 -8.65 9.48
C LEU A 100 4.87 -9.06 8.09
N ALA A 101 5.71 -9.81 7.40
CA ALA A 101 5.34 -10.42 6.14
C ALA A 101 5.36 -11.94 6.29
N ILE A 102 4.43 -12.62 5.63
CA ILE A 102 4.43 -14.08 5.56
C ILE A 102 4.60 -14.44 4.10
N VAL A 103 5.70 -15.14 3.80
CA VAL A 103 6.02 -15.56 2.43
C VAL A 103 6.24 -17.07 2.46
N ASP A 104 5.44 -17.79 1.69
CA ASP A 104 5.49 -19.27 1.63
C ASP A 104 5.42 -19.92 3.02
N GLY A 105 4.60 -19.35 3.91
CA GLY A 105 4.46 -19.83 5.27
C GLY A 105 5.57 -19.43 6.24
N VAL A 106 6.57 -18.70 5.78
CA VAL A 106 7.68 -18.21 6.59
C VAL A 106 7.39 -16.78 7.06
N ILE A 107 7.51 -16.55 8.35
CA ILE A 107 7.30 -15.23 8.96
C ILE A 107 8.59 -14.44 8.86
N LEU A 108 8.51 -13.26 8.22
CA LEU A 108 9.61 -12.34 8.05
C LEU A 108 9.27 -11.02 8.72
N LEU A 109 10.14 -10.53 9.58
CA LEU A 109 9.97 -9.21 10.21
C LEU A 109 10.69 -8.15 9.40
N SER A 110 10.11 -6.95 9.35
CA SER A 110 10.79 -5.81 8.75
C SER A 110 11.98 -5.39 9.62
N ASP A 111 13.04 -4.93 8.97
CA ASP A 111 14.22 -4.37 9.65
C ASP A 111 14.31 -2.86 9.41
N GLU A 112 15.42 -2.24 9.83
CA GLU A 112 15.62 -0.79 9.73
C GLU A 112 15.53 -0.25 8.30
N ASN A 113 15.83 -1.07 7.31
CA ASN A 113 15.81 -0.67 5.90
C ASN A 113 14.46 -0.90 5.23
N GLN A 114 13.56 -1.62 5.90
CA GLN A 114 12.26 -1.98 5.35
C GLN A 114 11.17 -1.19 6.06
N ARG A 115 10.53 -0.33 5.31
CA ARG A 115 9.53 0.60 5.85
C ARG A 115 8.15 0.28 5.33
N VAL A 116 7.20 0.24 6.22
CA VAL A 116 5.78 0.09 5.90
C VAL A 116 5.00 1.18 6.62
N TYR A 117 4.20 1.89 5.85
CA TYR A 117 3.25 2.87 6.39
C TYR A 117 1.85 2.41 6.07
N ALA A 118 1.00 2.35 7.08
CA ALA A 118 -0.42 2.05 6.91
C ALA A 118 -1.19 3.37 6.89
N TYR A 119 -1.98 3.58 5.85
CA TYR A 119 -2.79 4.78 5.71
C TYR A 119 -4.02 4.51 4.84
N ALA A 120 -5.19 4.85 5.35
CA ALA A 120 -6.47 4.78 4.63
C ALA A 120 -6.76 3.39 4.01
N GLY A 121 -6.42 2.33 4.71
CA GLY A 121 -6.67 0.96 4.24
C GLY A 121 -5.66 0.46 3.20
N GLU A 122 -4.58 1.19 3.00
CA GLU A 122 -3.50 0.80 2.09
C GLU A 122 -2.18 0.72 2.85
N ALA A 123 -1.34 -0.21 2.47
CA ALA A 123 0.04 -0.29 2.95
C ALA A 123 0.95 0.32 1.90
N TYR A 124 1.85 1.20 2.33
CA TYR A 124 2.86 1.81 1.48
C TYR A 124 4.21 1.26 1.90
N LEU A 125 4.88 0.60 0.97
CA LEU A 125 6.13 -0.13 1.22
C LEU A 125 7.25 0.47 0.40
N ASN A 126 8.44 0.59 1.00
CA ASN A 126 9.60 0.95 0.23
C ASN A 126 10.11 -0.24 -0.60
N ALA A 127 11.09 0.02 -1.49
CA ALA A 127 11.62 -1.03 -2.36
C ALA A 127 12.18 -2.22 -1.57
N ALA A 128 12.88 -1.96 -0.47
CA ALA A 128 13.46 -3.02 0.36
C ALA A 128 12.40 -3.95 0.94
N MET A 129 11.25 -3.41 1.35
CA MET A 129 10.15 -4.23 1.86
C MET A 129 9.47 -5.02 0.74
N LEU A 130 9.30 -4.42 -0.44
CA LEU A 130 8.77 -5.14 -1.59
C LEU A 130 9.69 -6.29 -2.01
N GLU A 131 10.99 -6.10 -1.95
CA GLU A 131 11.96 -7.18 -2.23
C GLU A 131 11.81 -8.35 -1.27
N LYS A 132 11.47 -8.09 -0.02
CA LYS A 132 11.18 -9.13 0.96
C LYS A 132 9.97 -9.97 0.55
N LEU A 133 9.02 -9.38 -0.14
CA LEU A 133 7.84 -10.08 -0.67
C LEU A 133 8.11 -10.80 -2.00
N GLY A 134 9.33 -10.76 -2.51
CA GLY A 134 9.67 -11.38 -3.79
C GLY A 134 9.42 -10.48 -4.99
N VAL A 135 9.36 -9.17 -4.78
CA VAL A 135 9.15 -8.18 -5.84
C VAL A 135 10.41 -7.36 -6.01
N SER A 136 10.93 -7.29 -7.24
CA SER A 136 12.10 -6.49 -7.56
C SER A 136 11.69 -5.10 -7.97
N VAL A 137 12.34 -4.09 -7.42
CA VAL A 137 12.10 -2.68 -7.76
C VAL A 137 13.40 -2.03 -8.18
N THR A 138 13.40 -1.47 -9.38
CA THR A 138 14.54 -0.72 -9.91
C THR A 138 14.08 0.69 -10.23
N LEU A 139 14.72 1.68 -9.63
CA LEU A 139 14.41 3.08 -9.88
C LEU A 139 15.41 3.66 -10.87
N LEU A 140 14.91 4.15 -12.00
CA LEU A 140 15.71 4.82 -13.02
C LEU A 140 15.13 6.21 -13.26
N GLY A 141 15.80 7.23 -12.74
CA GLY A 141 15.27 8.60 -12.77
C GLY A 141 13.97 8.68 -11.99
N ASP A 142 12.89 9.09 -12.66
CA ASP A 142 11.56 9.23 -12.06
C ASP A 142 10.64 8.03 -12.35
N VAL A 143 11.18 6.96 -12.91
CA VAL A 143 10.39 5.77 -13.29
C VAL A 143 10.88 4.55 -12.50
N ALA A 144 9.96 3.88 -11.85
CA ALA A 144 10.24 2.62 -11.17
C ALA A 144 9.84 1.43 -12.04
N THR A 145 10.71 0.46 -12.16
CA THR A 145 10.41 -0.82 -12.80
C THR A 145 10.20 -1.87 -11.73
N ILE A 146 9.03 -2.47 -11.72
CA ILE A 146 8.59 -3.40 -10.69
C ILE A 146 8.25 -4.74 -11.34
N GLU A 147 8.88 -5.80 -10.88
CA GLU A 147 8.74 -7.13 -11.44
C GLU A 147 8.73 -8.18 -10.34
N THR A 148 8.02 -9.28 -10.56
CA THR A 148 8.15 -10.46 -9.69
C THR A 148 9.47 -11.16 -9.96
N ARG A 149 10.09 -11.64 -8.91
CA ARG A 149 11.29 -12.44 -9.01
C ARG A 149 11.01 -13.87 -9.43
#